data_e77a49af9f7ad5052b740319dd418432
#
_entry.id   e77a49af9f7ad5052b740319dd418432
#
_cell.length_a   1.000
_cell.length_b   1.000
_cell.length_c   1.000
_cell.angle_alpha   90.00
_cell.angle_beta   90.00
_cell.angle_gamma   90.00
#
_symmetry.space_group_name_H-M   'P 1'
#
loop_
_entity.id
_entity.type
_entity.pdbx_description
1 polymer ?
#
loop_
_entity_poly.entity_id
_entity_poly.type
_entity_poly.pdbx_seq_one_letter_code
_entity_poly.pdbx_strand_id
1 'polypeptide(L)'
;YLYLHSGKRKFSGTFYSRRCRNRLIKSIYLQKCTVHDKLRTVHFFFVQYYVFSIFQTRICRREYDMNLTYKRATLEDIDILTETRIEVLRAANKLSADTDMSEVERQSYNYYQKALCDRSHIAYLVFDENRFVGAGGVSFFQVMPTYHNPSGNKAYIMNMYTNPEYRRLGIAYKTLDMLIRDTKSKGITAISLEATDMGRPLYEKYGFVKMNDEMELPDR
;
A
#
# COMPACT_ATOMS: atom_id res chain seq x y z
N TYR A 1 16.79 56.58 27.03
CA TYR A 1 16.38 57.41 25.91
C TYR A 1 16.83 56.78 24.61
N LEU A 2 15.96 56.29 23.89
CA LEU A 2 15.71 56.24 22.46
C LEU A 2 14.99 54.92 22.09
N TYR A 3 13.74 55.08 21.74
CA TYR A 3 12.88 54.09 21.08
C TYR A 3 13.43 53.79 19.68
N LEU A 4 13.52 52.51 19.34
CA LEU A 4 13.56 52.07 17.95
C LEU A 4 12.51 50.96 17.73
N HIS A 5 11.50 51.32 16.96
CA HIS A 5 10.51 50.43 16.38
C HIS A 5 11.17 49.41 15.47
N SER A 6 10.96 48.11 15.72
CA SER A 6 11.26 47.07 14.77
C SER A 6 9.98 46.45 14.24
N GLY A 7 9.71 46.69 12.96
CA GLY A 7 8.57 46.20 12.25
C GLY A 7 8.58 44.65 12.16
N LYS A 8 7.51 44.05 12.60
CA LYS A 8 7.22 42.60 12.42
C LYS A 8 6.83 42.33 10.96
N ARG A 9 7.72 41.75 10.16
CA ARG A 9 7.34 41.06 8.92
C ARG A 9 6.72 39.71 9.27
N LYS A 10 5.44 39.56 8.95
CA LYS A 10 4.76 38.26 8.98
C LYS A 10 5.29 37.40 7.83
N PHE A 11 6.07 36.38 8.15
CA PHE A 11 6.31 35.26 7.23
C PHE A 11 5.16 34.29 7.36
N SER A 12 4.35 34.16 6.30
CA SER A 12 3.41 33.07 6.13
C SER A 12 4.20 31.80 5.77
N GLY A 13 4.60 31.05 6.78
CA GLY A 13 5.25 29.75 6.61
C GLY A 13 4.21 28.66 6.41
N THR A 14 4.17 28.13 5.23
CA THR A 14 3.47 26.91 4.87
C THR A 14 3.81 25.78 5.83
N PHE A 15 2.79 25.11 6.35
CA PHE A 15 2.90 23.99 7.28
C PHE A 15 3.59 22.79 6.60
N TYR A 16 4.87 22.62 6.79
CA TYR A 16 5.56 21.36 6.47
C TYR A 16 5.19 20.33 7.54
N SER A 17 4.56 19.24 7.09
CA SER A 17 4.18 18.11 7.92
C SER A 17 5.36 17.61 8.76
N ARG A 18 5.20 17.63 10.09
CA ARG A 18 6.19 17.17 11.10
C ARG A 18 6.59 15.68 10.95
N ARG A 19 5.93 14.92 10.09
CA ARG A 19 6.19 13.49 9.91
C ARG A 19 7.46 13.14 9.12
N CYS A 20 7.89 13.99 8.20
CA CYS A 20 9.13 13.75 7.45
C CYS A 20 10.40 14.04 8.26
N ARG A 21 10.34 14.92 9.28
CA ARG A 21 11.52 15.38 10.01
C ARG A 21 12.05 14.40 11.06
N ASN A 22 11.22 13.55 11.65
CA ASN A 22 11.60 12.75 12.83
C ASN A 22 12.21 11.38 12.53
N ARG A 23 12.15 10.87 11.30
CA ARG A 23 12.76 9.56 10.96
C ARG A 23 14.21 9.64 10.50
N LEU A 24 14.64 10.78 10.00
CA LEU A 24 15.97 10.95 9.41
C LEU A 24 17.06 11.30 10.42
N ILE A 25 16.72 12.02 11.49
CA ILE A 25 17.71 12.48 12.47
C ILE A 25 18.26 11.34 13.33
N LYS A 26 17.48 10.28 13.54
CA LYS A 26 17.92 9.12 14.37
C LYS A 26 18.88 8.16 13.69
N SER A 27 18.97 8.12 12.36
CA SER A 27 19.88 7.21 11.64
C SER A 27 21.29 7.76 11.46
N ILE A 28 21.48 9.07 11.54
CA ILE A 28 22.78 9.73 11.25
C ILE A 28 23.70 9.79 12.48
N TYR A 29 23.16 9.62 13.71
CA TYR A 29 23.94 9.82 14.94
C TYR A 29 24.66 8.57 15.47
N LEU A 30 24.64 7.44 14.79
CA LEU A 30 25.18 6.17 15.32
C LEU A 30 26.42 5.62 14.61
N GLN A 31 27.13 6.41 13.78
CA GLN A 31 28.47 6.01 13.33
C GLN A 31 29.54 6.94 13.88
N LYS A 32 30.22 6.51 14.94
CA LYS A 32 31.46 7.11 15.41
C LYS A 32 32.54 6.94 14.33
N CYS A 33 32.90 8.04 13.66
CA CYS A 33 34.06 8.08 12.79
C CYS A 33 35.34 8.25 13.63
N THR A 34 36.24 7.31 13.54
CA THR A 34 37.65 7.48 13.93
C THR A 34 38.37 8.34 12.89
N VAL A 35 39.14 9.31 13.41
CA VAL A 35 39.81 10.35 12.64
C VAL A 35 41.06 9.75 11.97
N HIS A 36 41.02 9.53 10.65
CA HIS A 36 42.16 9.62 9.74
C HIS A 36 41.67 9.68 8.29
N ASP A 37 41.74 10.82 7.71
CA ASP A 37 41.60 11.19 6.28
C ASP A 37 40.50 12.25 6.02
N LYS A 38 40.83 13.50 6.41
CA LYS A 38 39.89 14.63 6.41
C LYS A 38 39.39 15.07 5.03
N LEU A 39 40.05 14.76 3.94
CA LEU A 39 39.70 15.29 2.61
C LEU A 39 38.82 14.30 1.78
N ARG A 40 39.04 13.00 1.87
CA ARG A 40 38.20 11.99 1.19
C ARG A 40 36.85 11.82 1.85
N THR A 41 36.79 11.94 3.17
CA THR A 41 35.56 11.78 3.95
C THR A 41 34.56 12.92 3.68
N VAL A 42 35.03 14.17 3.54
CA VAL A 42 34.17 15.33 3.24
C VAL A 42 33.55 15.20 1.85
N HIS A 43 34.29 14.74 0.85
CA HIS A 43 33.77 14.56 -0.52
C HIS A 43 32.72 13.43 -0.59
N PHE A 44 32.93 12.33 0.14
CA PHE A 44 31.98 11.22 0.23
C PHE A 44 30.67 11.65 0.90
N PHE A 45 30.74 12.42 1.98
CA PHE A 45 29.55 12.97 2.66
C PHE A 45 28.79 13.99 1.80
N PHE A 46 29.49 14.82 1.02
CA PHE A 46 28.86 15.78 0.10
C PHE A 46 28.12 15.07 -1.04
N VAL A 47 28.73 14.05 -1.65
CA VAL A 47 28.10 13.27 -2.71
C VAL A 47 26.90 12.50 -2.18
N GLN A 48 27.03 11.88 -1.01
CA GLN A 48 25.93 11.15 -0.38
C GLN A 48 24.77 12.07 0.05
N TYR A 49 25.09 13.27 0.55
CA TYR A 49 24.09 14.28 0.88
C TYR A 49 23.40 14.84 -0.36
N TYR A 50 24.15 15.05 -1.45
CA TYR A 50 23.60 15.56 -2.71
C TYR A 50 22.71 14.54 -3.41
N VAL A 51 23.14 13.27 -3.47
CA VAL A 51 22.32 12.16 -4.00
C VAL A 51 21.06 11.96 -3.15
N PHE A 52 21.19 12.03 -1.82
CA PHE A 52 20.07 11.93 -0.91
C PHE A 52 19.11 13.13 -1.03
N SER A 53 19.61 14.34 -1.20
CA SER A 53 18.82 15.55 -1.43
C SER A 53 18.06 15.49 -2.76
N ILE A 54 18.69 15.01 -3.83
CA ILE A 54 18.02 14.79 -5.14
C ILE A 54 16.95 13.72 -5.03
N PHE A 55 17.23 12.63 -4.31
CA PHE A 55 16.27 11.55 -4.11
C PHE A 55 15.06 12.02 -3.28
N GLN A 56 15.29 12.79 -2.21
CA GLN A 56 14.24 13.41 -1.40
C GLN A 56 13.42 14.44 -2.19
N THR A 57 14.07 15.26 -3.00
CA THR A 57 13.35 16.24 -3.83
C THR A 57 12.53 15.56 -4.94
N ARG A 58 13.00 14.44 -5.51
CA ARG A 58 12.24 13.64 -6.48
C ARG A 58 11.02 12.96 -5.83
N ILE A 59 11.18 12.39 -4.63
CA ILE A 59 10.06 11.77 -3.90
C ILE A 59 9.04 12.83 -3.48
N CYS A 60 9.47 13.96 -2.89
CA CYS A 60 8.57 15.06 -2.52
C CYS A 60 7.88 15.69 -3.74
N ARG A 61 8.58 15.84 -4.87
CA ARG A 61 7.99 16.38 -6.09
C ARG A 61 6.97 15.39 -6.68
N ARG A 62 7.25 14.08 -6.64
CA ARG A 62 6.33 13.04 -7.11
C ARG A 62 5.06 12.94 -6.24
N GLU A 63 5.17 13.10 -4.91
CA GLU A 63 3.99 13.16 -4.02
C GLU A 63 3.14 14.40 -4.26
N TYR A 64 3.73 15.51 -4.72
CA TYR A 64 3.01 16.78 -4.95
C TYR A 64 2.28 16.83 -6.29
N ASP A 65 2.77 16.09 -7.30
CA ASP A 65 2.24 16.12 -8.66
C ASP A 65 1.30 14.93 -8.98
N MET A 66 1.05 14.01 -8.03
CA MET A 66 0.16 12.86 -8.26
C MET A 66 -1.31 13.22 -8.08
N ASN A 67 -2.10 12.98 -9.11
CA ASN A 67 -3.56 13.11 -9.06
C ASN A 67 -4.22 11.73 -8.92
N LEU A 68 -4.09 11.13 -7.73
CA LEU A 68 -4.56 9.77 -7.46
C LEU A 68 -6.07 9.70 -7.30
N THR A 69 -6.71 8.98 -8.21
CA THR A 69 -8.12 8.64 -8.18
C THR A 69 -8.30 7.19 -7.71
N TYR A 70 -9.22 6.98 -6.76
CA TYR A 70 -9.60 5.67 -6.25
C TYR A 70 -11.01 5.36 -6.75
N LYS A 71 -11.11 4.53 -7.78
CA LYS A 71 -12.38 4.14 -8.40
C LYS A 71 -12.84 2.81 -7.81
N ARG A 72 -14.09 2.75 -7.34
CA ARG A 72 -14.72 1.46 -7.04
C ARG A 72 -15.02 0.75 -8.35
N ALA A 73 -14.54 -0.47 -8.49
CA ALA A 73 -14.69 -1.24 -9.71
C ALA A 73 -16.14 -1.66 -9.96
N THR A 74 -16.48 -1.71 -11.23
CA THR A 74 -17.77 -2.16 -11.78
C THR A 74 -17.57 -3.32 -12.75
N LEU A 75 -18.64 -3.80 -13.35
CA LEU A 75 -18.57 -4.84 -14.41
C LEU A 75 -17.75 -4.40 -15.63
N GLU A 76 -17.66 -3.09 -15.89
CA GLU A 76 -16.86 -2.54 -16.99
C GLU A 76 -15.34 -2.65 -16.74
N ASP A 77 -14.94 -2.92 -15.51
CA ASP A 77 -13.53 -3.01 -15.10
C ASP A 77 -13.02 -4.46 -14.97
N ILE A 78 -13.79 -5.46 -15.42
CA ILE A 78 -13.45 -6.89 -15.24
C ILE A 78 -12.12 -7.23 -15.88
N ASP A 79 -11.84 -6.72 -17.08
CA ASP A 79 -10.60 -7.00 -17.80
C ASP A 79 -9.39 -6.55 -17.01
N ILE A 80 -9.36 -5.30 -16.55
CA ILE A 80 -8.24 -4.77 -15.75
C ILE A 80 -8.12 -5.47 -14.40
N LEU A 81 -9.23 -5.89 -13.78
CA LEU A 81 -9.20 -6.68 -12.54
C LEU A 81 -8.59 -8.06 -12.78
N THR A 82 -8.92 -8.70 -13.88
CA THR A 82 -8.42 -10.02 -14.26
C THR A 82 -6.94 -9.98 -14.58
N GLU A 83 -6.51 -9.04 -15.43
CA GLU A 83 -5.08 -8.80 -15.74
C GLU A 83 -4.26 -8.55 -14.47
N THR A 84 -4.76 -7.66 -13.59
CA THR A 84 -4.10 -7.37 -12.31
C THR A 84 -4.01 -8.61 -11.42
N ARG A 85 -5.04 -9.49 -11.43
CA ARG A 85 -5.02 -10.75 -10.67
C ARG A 85 -3.89 -11.66 -11.14
N ILE A 86 -3.71 -11.81 -12.44
CA ILE A 86 -2.63 -12.61 -13.01
C ILE A 86 -1.26 -12.05 -12.63
N GLU A 87 -1.08 -10.74 -12.72
CA GLU A 87 0.18 -10.08 -12.31
C GLU A 87 0.49 -10.31 -10.83
N VAL A 88 -0.48 -10.12 -9.96
CA VAL A 88 -0.33 -10.35 -8.51
C VAL A 88 0.03 -11.79 -8.21
N LEU A 89 -0.65 -12.76 -8.84
CA LEU A 89 -0.37 -14.18 -8.62
C LEU A 89 1.01 -14.59 -9.10
N ARG A 90 1.45 -14.11 -10.27
CA ARG A 90 2.82 -14.34 -10.76
C ARG A 90 3.84 -13.81 -9.76
N ALA A 91 3.66 -12.59 -9.28
CA ALA A 91 4.56 -11.97 -8.32
C ALA A 91 4.57 -12.68 -6.96
N ALA A 92 3.40 -13.05 -6.44
CA ALA A 92 3.27 -13.71 -5.14
C ALA A 92 3.89 -15.11 -5.12
N ASN A 93 3.69 -15.86 -6.21
CA ASN A 93 4.17 -17.25 -6.32
C ASN A 93 5.53 -17.37 -7.04
N LYS A 94 6.17 -16.24 -7.39
CA LYS A 94 7.46 -16.20 -8.11
C LYS A 94 7.43 -16.99 -9.42
N LEU A 95 6.31 -16.96 -10.12
CA LEU A 95 6.14 -17.65 -11.40
C LEU A 95 6.85 -16.91 -12.54
N SER A 96 7.36 -17.67 -13.51
CA SER A 96 7.94 -17.08 -14.72
C SER A 96 6.86 -16.45 -15.62
N ALA A 97 7.29 -15.60 -16.54
CA ALA A 97 6.39 -14.98 -17.52
C ALA A 97 5.73 -16.04 -18.44
N ASP A 98 6.40 -17.15 -18.67
CA ASP A 98 5.97 -18.23 -19.58
C ASP A 98 5.00 -19.22 -18.92
N THR A 99 4.78 -19.12 -17.59
CA THR A 99 3.84 -20.01 -16.90
C THR A 99 2.44 -19.79 -17.47
N ASP A 100 1.82 -20.87 -17.92
CA ASP A 100 0.43 -20.81 -18.39
C ASP A 100 -0.52 -20.44 -17.24
N MET A 101 -1.25 -19.34 -17.40
CA MET A 101 -2.23 -18.83 -16.44
C MET A 101 -3.63 -18.72 -17.06
N SER A 102 -3.84 -19.28 -18.26
CA SER A 102 -5.07 -19.13 -19.03
C SER A 102 -6.32 -19.63 -18.28
N GLU A 103 -6.19 -20.73 -17.56
CA GLU A 103 -7.30 -21.25 -16.74
C GLU A 103 -7.58 -20.35 -15.53
N VAL A 104 -6.55 -19.87 -14.86
CA VAL A 104 -6.71 -18.93 -13.73
C VAL A 104 -7.30 -17.61 -14.20
N GLU A 105 -6.89 -17.13 -15.37
CA GLU A 105 -7.44 -15.93 -16.00
C GLU A 105 -8.93 -16.09 -16.27
N ARG A 106 -9.31 -17.17 -16.96
CA ARG A 106 -10.70 -17.51 -17.27
C ARG A 106 -11.56 -17.62 -16.01
N GLN A 107 -11.08 -18.31 -14.98
CA GLN A 107 -11.79 -18.46 -13.70
C GLN A 107 -11.88 -17.12 -12.94
N SER A 108 -10.84 -16.29 -13.01
CA SER A 108 -10.87 -14.97 -12.39
C SER A 108 -11.89 -14.05 -13.05
N TYR A 109 -11.97 -14.07 -14.38
CA TYR A 109 -12.97 -13.31 -15.13
C TYR A 109 -14.39 -13.73 -14.72
N ASN A 110 -14.69 -15.05 -14.74
CA ASN A 110 -15.99 -15.59 -14.34
C ASN A 110 -16.32 -15.23 -12.87
N TYR A 111 -15.33 -15.29 -12.00
CA TYR A 111 -15.48 -14.91 -10.60
C TYR A 111 -15.89 -13.44 -10.47
N TYR A 112 -15.15 -12.53 -11.12
CA TYR A 112 -15.46 -11.08 -11.03
C TYR A 112 -16.84 -10.78 -11.64
N GLN A 113 -17.18 -11.39 -12.76
CA GLN A 113 -18.50 -11.22 -13.40
C GLN A 113 -19.64 -11.54 -12.42
N LYS A 114 -19.55 -12.67 -11.73
CA LYS A 114 -20.54 -13.07 -10.73
C LYS A 114 -20.49 -12.19 -9.48
N ALA A 115 -19.30 -12.03 -8.91
CA ALA A 115 -19.12 -11.47 -7.59
C ALA A 115 -19.32 -9.94 -7.54
N LEU A 116 -19.09 -9.23 -8.65
CA LEU A 116 -19.44 -7.82 -8.75
C LEU A 116 -20.96 -7.63 -8.96
N CYS A 117 -21.61 -8.56 -9.68
CA CYS A 117 -23.04 -8.52 -9.91
C CYS A 117 -23.83 -8.76 -8.61
N ASP A 118 -23.48 -9.80 -7.85
CA ASP A 118 -24.16 -10.18 -6.60
C ASP A 118 -23.63 -9.41 -5.37
N ARG A 119 -22.62 -8.55 -5.57
CA ARG A 119 -21.96 -7.74 -4.52
C ARG A 119 -21.27 -8.54 -3.42
N SER A 120 -20.88 -9.79 -3.72
CA SER A 120 -20.03 -10.61 -2.85
C SER A 120 -18.55 -10.23 -2.95
N HIS A 121 -18.20 -9.31 -3.84
CA HIS A 121 -16.87 -8.72 -3.96
C HIS A 121 -16.93 -7.19 -4.09
N ILE A 122 -15.97 -6.52 -3.50
CA ILE A 122 -15.68 -5.10 -3.71
C ILE A 122 -14.21 -4.99 -4.11
N ALA A 123 -13.94 -4.24 -5.17
CA ALA A 123 -12.58 -3.89 -5.54
C ALA A 123 -12.44 -2.38 -5.74
N TYR A 124 -11.22 -1.88 -5.49
CA TYR A 124 -10.80 -0.52 -5.84
C TYR A 124 -9.65 -0.59 -6.83
N LEU A 125 -9.76 0.23 -7.86
CA LEU A 125 -8.70 0.52 -8.83
C LEU A 125 -8.15 1.90 -8.53
N VAL A 126 -6.83 2.05 -8.61
CA VAL A 126 -6.16 3.32 -8.35
C VAL A 126 -5.48 3.78 -9.62
N PHE A 127 -5.75 5.02 -9.98
CA PHE A 127 -5.17 5.67 -11.15
C PHE A 127 -4.41 6.94 -10.74
N ASP A 128 -3.30 7.20 -11.41
CA ASP A 128 -2.65 8.51 -11.46
C ASP A 128 -3.00 9.12 -12.81
N GLU A 129 -3.91 10.09 -12.80
CA GLU A 129 -4.62 10.54 -13.99
C GLU A 129 -5.31 9.37 -14.72
N ASN A 130 -4.78 8.94 -15.87
CA ASN A 130 -5.29 7.81 -16.67
C ASN A 130 -4.40 6.55 -16.56
N ARG A 131 -3.30 6.58 -15.80
CA ARG A 131 -2.41 5.45 -15.63
C ARG A 131 -2.88 4.58 -14.46
N PHE A 132 -3.13 3.31 -14.70
CA PHE A 132 -3.39 2.34 -13.64
C PHE A 132 -2.14 2.13 -12.78
N VAL A 133 -2.26 2.29 -11.46
CA VAL A 133 -1.13 2.23 -10.52
C VAL A 133 -1.37 1.34 -9.31
N GLY A 134 -2.59 0.89 -9.08
CA GLY A 134 -2.85 0.00 -7.95
C GLY A 134 -4.25 -0.56 -7.92
N ALA A 135 -4.42 -1.65 -7.18
CA ALA A 135 -5.71 -2.28 -6.92
C ALA A 135 -5.76 -2.93 -5.54
N GLY A 136 -6.95 -3.27 -5.11
CA GLY A 136 -7.20 -4.13 -3.96
C GLY A 136 -8.65 -4.59 -3.95
N GLY A 137 -8.92 -5.76 -3.37
CA GLY A 137 -10.25 -6.32 -3.32
C GLY A 137 -10.55 -6.99 -2.00
N VAL A 138 -11.84 -7.17 -1.73
CA VAL A 138 -12.37 -7.92 -0.59
C VAL A 138 -13.54 -8.78 -1.05
N SER A 139 -13.47 -10.08 -0.72
CA SER A 139 -14.56 -11.03 -0.93
C SER A 139 -15.35 -11.22 0.36
N PHE A 140 -16.66 -11.36 0.24
CA PHE A 140 -17.56 -11.64 1.33
C PHE A 140 -18.11 -13.07 1.19
N PHE A 141 -18.08 -13.82 2.26
CA PHE A 141 -18.61 -15.16 2.32
C PHE A 141 -19.15 -15.48 3.70
N GLN A 142 -19.91 -16.57 3.81
CA GLN A 142 -20.48 -17.00 5.06
C GLN A 142 -19.95 -18.38 5.44
N VAL A 143 -19.64 -18.52 6.71
CA VAL A 143 -19.33 -19.81 7.35
C VAL A 143 -20.38 -20.09 8.42
N MET A 144 -20.37 -21.31 8.96
CA MET A 144 -21.25 -21.65 10.09
C MET A 144 -21.02 -20.63 11.24
N PRO A 145 -22.09 -20.08 11.84
CA PRO A 145 -21.99 -19.18 12.97
C PRO A 145 -21.18 -19.74 14.14
N THR A 146 -20.41 -18.89 14.78
CA THR A 146 -19.63 -19.24 15.97
C THR A 146 -19.93 -18.25 17.11
N TYR A 147 -19.50 -18.57 18.33
CA TYR A 147 -19.67 -17.68 19.47
C TYR A 147 -19.05 -16.27 19.22
N HIS A 148 -17.88 -16.23 18.58
CA HIS A 148 -17.18 -14.98 18.28
C HIS A 148 -17.66 -14.30 16.98
N ASN A 149 -18.38 -15.02 16.11
CA ASN A 149 -18.98 -14.52 14.89
C ASN A 149 -20.38 -15.10 14.70
N PRO A 150 -21.39 -14.57 15.42
CA PRO A 150 -22.74 -15.12 15.38
C PRO A 150 -23.45 -14.98 14.03
N SER A 151 -23.02 -14.06 13.17
CA SER A 151 -23.55 -13.91 11.80
C SER A 151 -22.97 -14.92 10.84
N GLY A 152 -21.80 -15.50 11.12
CA GLY A 152 -21.02 -16.29 10.20
C GLY A 152 -20.42 -15.50 9.05
N ASN A 153 -20.70 -14.20 8.92
CA ASN A 153 -20.18 -13.39 7.81
C ASN A 153 -18.68 -13.11 8.00
N LYS A 154 -17.91 -13.37 6.95
CA LYS A 154 -16.46 -13.15 6.90
C LYS A 154 -16.10 -12.34 5.65
N ALA A 155 -14.99 -11.65 5.73
CA ALA A 155 -14.39 -10.94 4.63
C ALA A 155 -12.92 -11.36 4.45
N TYR A 156 -12.51 -11.50 3.21
CA TYR A 156 -11.16 -11.88 2.84
C TYR A 156 -10.54 -10.83 1.91
N ILE A 157 -9.51 -10.14 2.40
CA ILE A 157 -8.76 -9.14 1.60
C ILE A 157 -7.82 -9.87 0.65
N MET A 158 -7.88 -9.51 -0.61
CA MET A 158 -7.07 -10.12 -1.66
C MET A 158 -6.69 -9.13 -2.76
N ASN A 159 -5.85 -9.57 -3.66
CA ASN A 159 -5.45 -8.84 -4.87
C ASN A 159 -4.91 -7.43 -4.60
N MET A 160 -4.18 -7.25 -3.48
CA MET A 160 -3.54 -5.98 -3.14
C MET A 160 -2.32 -5.76 -4.02
N TYR A 161 -2.43 -4.79 -4.92
CA TYR A 161 -1.40 -4.43 -5.89
C TYR A 161 -1.02 -2.96 -5.81
N THR A 162 0.24 -2.67 -6.00
CA THR A 162 0.76 -1.33 -6.27
C THR A 162 1.92 -1.44 -7.23
N ASN A 163 1.81 -0.72 -8.35
CA ASN A 163 2.87 -0.64 -9.34
C ASN A 163 4.21 -0.31 -8.67
N PRO A 164 5.30 -1.03 -8.98
CA PRO A 164 6.61 -0.85 -8.34
C PRO A 164 7.10 0.60 -8.25
N GLU A 165 6.84 1.40 -9.29
CA GLU A 165 7.21 2.81 -9.33
C GLU A 165 6.43 3.70 -8.35
N TYR A 166 5.25 3.25 -7.91
CA TYR A 166 4.34 3.95 -7.00
C TYR A 166 4.34 3.39 -5.59
N ARG A 167 5.25 2.44 -5.29
CA ARG A 167 5.37 1.87 -3.94
C ARG A 167 5.87 2.91 -2.95
N ARG A 168 5.54 2.70 -1.66
CA ARG A 168 5.91 3.56 -0.52
C ARG A 168 5.27 4.95 -0.52
N LEU A 169 4.29 5.21 -1.40
CA LEU A 169 3.53 6.46 -1.49
C LEU A 169 2.17 6.39 -0.75
N GLY A 170 1.93 5.33 0.02
CA GLY A 170 0.71 5.18 0.84
C GLY A 170 -0.50 4.60 0.10
N ILE A 171 -0.40 4.31 -1.22
CA ILE A 171 -1.51 3.83 -2.05
C ILE A 171 -2.14 2.57 -1.46
N ALA A 172 -1.34 1.52 -1.20
CA ALA A 172 -1.85 0.27 -0.66
C ALA A 172 -2.52 0.45 0.72
N TYR A 173 -1.98 1.33 1.58
CA TYR A 173 -2.57 1.62 2.88
C TYR A 173 -3.95 2.27 2.75
N LYS A 174 -4.09 3.23 1.84
CA LYS A 174 -5.37 3.91 1.59
C LYS A 174 -6.38 2.97 0.96
N THR A 175 -5.96 2.14 -0.02
CA THR A 175 -6.83 1.13 -0.63
C THR A 175 -7.34 0.14 0.42
N LEU A 176 -6.45 -0.38 1.27
CA LEU A 176 -6.82 -1.28 2.37
C LEU A 176 -7.80 -0.61 3.35
N ASP A 177 -7.56 0.65 3.72
CA ASP A 177 -8.45 1.39 4.61
C ASP A 177 -9.87 1.54 4.01
N MET A 178 -9.97 1.82 2.71
CA MET A 178 -11.26 1.91 2.02
C MET A 178 -12.00 0.56 2.03
N LEU A 179 -11.31 -0.54 1.69
CA LEU A 179 -11.89 -1.89 1.72
C LEU A 179 -12.38 -2.28 3.11
N ILE A 180 -11.61 -1.97 4.15
CA ILE A 180 -11.99 -2.27 5.53
C ILE A 180 -13.17 -1.41 5.99
N ARG A 181 -13.23 -0.14 5.61
CA ARG A 181 -14.40 0.72 5.91
C ARG A 181 -15.67 0.18 5.25
N ASP A 182 -15.59 -0.18 3.96
CA ASP A 182 -16.73 -0.78 3.26
C ASP A 182 -17.16 -2.11 3.91
N THR A 183 -16.21 -2.94 4.32
CA THR A 183 -16.48 -4.19 5.03
C THR A 183 -17.19 -3.95 6.35
N LYS A 184 -16.67 -3.02 7.16
CA LYS A 184 -17.28 -2.66 8.44
C LYS A 184 -18.65 -2.02 8.28
N SER A 185 -18.90 -1.25 7.23
CA SER A 185 -20.21 -0.67 6.92
C SER A 185 -21.28 -1.73 6.63
N LYS A 186 -20.87 -2.93 6.21
CA LYS A 186 -21.74 -4.11 6.06
C LYS A 186 -21.94 -4.89 7.38
N GLY A 187 -21.40 -4.42 8.50
CA GLY A 187 -21.47 -5.10 9.79
C GLY A 187 -20.53 -6.30 9.92
N ILE A 188 -19.57 -6.47 8.99
CA ILE A 188 -18.63 -7.59 9.00
C ILE A 188 -17.37 -7.19 9.76
N THR A 189 -17.03 -7.92 10.82
CA THR A 189 -15.87 -7.68 11.67
C THR A 189 -14.79 -8.76 11.54
N ALA A 190 -15.17 -9.97 11.09
CA ALA A 190 -14.25 -11.07 10.85
C ALA A 190 -13.56 -10.88 9.50
N ILE A 191 -12.40 -10.21 9.50
CA ILE A 191 -11.62 -9.84 8.30
C ILE A 191 -10.28 -10.55 8.37
N SER A 192 -9.95 -11.30 7.33
CA SER A 192 -8.68 -12.02 7.21
C SER A 192 -8.00 -11.78 5.85
N LEU A 193 -6.76 -12.17 5.74
CA LEU A 193 -5.96 -12.14 4.52
C LEU A 193 -4.77 -13.08 4.65
N GLU A 194 -4.18 -13.44 3.51
CA GLU A 194 -2.83 -14.02 3.45
C GLU A 194 -1.81 -12.94 3.09
N ALA A 195 -0.71 -12.92 3.83
CA ALA A 195 0.32 -11.89 3.70
C ALA A 195 1.59 -12.49 3.09
N THR A 196 1.99 -12.00 1.92
CA THR A 196 3.37 -12.20 1.44
C THR A 196 4.36 -11.47 2.34
N ASP A 197 5.63 -11.87 2.33
CA ASP A 197 6.68 -11.19 3.12
C ASP A 197 6.76 -9.68 2.80
N MET A 198 6.56 -9.33 1.54
CA MET A 198 6.56 -7.92 1.10
C MET A 198 5.33 -7.16 1.61
N GLY A 199 4.17 -7.79 1.68
CA GLY A 199 2.90 -7.18 2.12
C GLY A 199 2.74 -7.13 3.65
N ARG A 200 3.33 -8.08 4.37
CA ARG A 200 3.20 -8.23 5.83
C ARG A 200 3.36 -6.92 6.62
N PRO A 201 4.41 -6.09 6.38
CA PRO A 201 4.57 -4.85 7.15
C PRO A 201 3.44 -3.83 6.97
N LEU A 202 2.73 -3.87 5.83
CA LEU A 202 1.55 -3.03 5.60
C LEU A 202 0.40 -3.46 6.53
N TYR A 203 0.13 -4.75 6.59
CA TYR A 203 -0.98 -5.31 7.35
C TYR A 203 -0.76 -5.19 8.85
N GLU A 204 0.45 -5.52 9.33
CA GLU A 204 0.84 -5.32 10.74
C GLU A 204 0.73 -3.85 11.16
N LYS A 205 1.17 -2.92 10.31
CA LYS A 205 1.02 -1.48 10.56
C LYS A 205 -0.45 -1.04 10.63
N TYR A 206 -1.33 -1.70 9.87
CA TYR A 206 -2.77 -1.43 9.90
C TYR A 206 -3.43 -1.99 11.17
N GLY A 207 -2.87 -3.04 11.77
CA GLY A 207 -3.35 -3.68 12.99
C GLY A 207 -3.74 -5.15 12.82
N PHE A 208 -3.44 -5.78 11.67
CA PHE A 208 -3.60 -7.22 11.52
C PHE A 208 -2.58 -7.96 12.39
N VAL A 209 -3.00 -9.06 12.97
CA VAL A 209 -2.17 -9.97 13.76
C VAL A 209 -2.11 -11.33 13.10
N LYS A 210 -1.00 -12.04 13.27
CA LYS A 210 -0.84 -13.40 12.73
C LYS A 210 -1.82 -14.33 13.44
N MET A 211 -2.51 -15.15 12.67
CA MET A 211 -3.31 -16.27 13.20
C MET A 211 -2.39 -17.47 13.46
N ASN A 212 -2.57 -18.11 14.63
CA ASN A 212 -1.73 -19.23 15.04
C ASN A 212 -2.40 -20.59 14.88
N ASP A 213 -3.74 -20.60 14.70
CA ASP A 213 -4.56 -21.80 14.79
C ASP A 213 -5.14 -22.24 13.42
N GLU A 214 -4.72 -21.60 12.32
CA GLU A 214 -5.10 -22.06 10.97
C GLU A 214 -4.15 -23.18 10.52
N MET A 215 -4.77 -24.22 9.95
CA MET A 215 -4.08 -25.38 9.37
C MET A 215 -4.49 -25.56 7.92
N GLU A 216 -3.55 -25.89 7.07
CA GLU A 216 -3.75 -26.22 5.66
C GLU A 216 -3.48 -27.71 5.45
N LEU A 217 -4.33 -28.37 4.65
CA LEU A 217 -4.07 -29.72 4.16
C LEU A 217 -3.37 -29.61 2.80
N PRO A 218 -2.05 -29.84 2.71
CA PRO A 218 -1.33 -29.74 1.45
C PRO A 218 -1.76 -30.87 0.48
N ASP A 219 -1.76 -30.54 -0.82
CA ASP A 219 -1.92 -31.53 -1.87
C ASP A 219 -0.78 -32.57 -1.77
N ARG A 220 -1.11 -33.84 -1.77
CA ARG A 220 -0.17 -34.96 -1.65
C ARG A 220 0.23 -35.50 -3.00
#